data_fd05ef994a109f3cb2f5f2c71b23575b
#
_entry.id   fd05ef994a109f3cb2f5f2c71b23575b
#
_cell.length_a   1.000
_cell.length_b   1.000
_cell.length_c   1.000
_cell.angle_alpha   90.00
_cell.angle_beta   90.00
_cell.angle_gamma   90.00
#
_symmetry.space_group_name_H-M   'P 1'
#
loop_
_entity.id
_entity.type
_entity.pdbx_description
1 polymer ?
#
loop_
_entity_poly.entity_id
_entity_poly.type
_entity_poly.pdbx_seq_one_letter_code
_entity_poly.pdbx_strand_id
1 'polypeptide(L)'
;MLADLFTAVRLLTVVPLGRTEGGRALRFFPAVGWMFGGLWLGIAWLAREAGLAEGTGALLTGAIAVVASGMLSGLMHWDGLADCADGIGVRGDAARRLEVLRSSTVGAFGVTAIVFVALLQVVAFSVILESGVWWGLAAAPVLGRAGATLAAGLREPARRDGLGARYSVRMSVSEILVATLPVLPLLGWRPESHTALTVATALGLLLAFVVPGPFVRRFGGVTGDVLGATIILTETAVLVAAAVVGGPL
;
A
#
# COMPACT_ATOMS: atom_id res chain seq x y z
N MET A 1 15.32 7.42 -16.11
CA MET A 1 15.05 7.75 -14.70
C MET A 1 13.77 8.57 -14.53
N LEU A 2 13.64 9.75 -15.12
CA LEU A 2 12.37 10.52 -15.06
C LEU A 2 11.20 9.80 -15.74
N ALA A 3 11.41 9.17 -16.88
CA ALA A 3 10.39 8.38 -17.57
C ALA A 3 9.89 7.20 -16.71
N ASP A 4 10.78 6.53 -15.98
CA ASP A 4 10.40 5.43 -15.08
C ASP A 4 9.57 5.95 -13.89
N LEU A 5 9.94 7.11 -13.32
CA LEU A 5 9.17 7.74 -12.25
C LEU A 5 7.77 8.14 -12.73
N PHE A 6 7.66 8.79 -13.90
CA PHE A 6 6.36 9.16 -14.47
C PHE A 6 5.51 7.93 -14.79
N THR A 7 6.15 6.84 -15.27
CA THR A 7 5.46 5.56 -15.45
C THR A 7 4.96 5.00 -14.11
N ALA A 8 5.75 5.07 -13.04
CA ALA A 8 5.33 4.63 -11.71
C ALA A 8 4.13 5.44 -11.18
N VAL A 9 4.16 6.77 -11.33
CA VAL A 9 3.03 7.63 -10.94
C VAL A 9 1.76 7.25 -11.72
N ARG A 10 1.85 7.08 -13.03
CA ARG A 10 0.70 6.67 -13.87
C ARG A 10 0.16 5.28 -13.54
N LEU A 11 1.04 4.37 -13.13
CA LEU A 11 0.63 3.01 -12.77
C LEU A 11 -0.08 2.95 -11.41
N LEU A 12 0.23 3.89 -10.51
CA LEU A 12 -0.25 3.85 -9.13
C LEU A 12 -1.26 4.95 -8.81
N THR A 13 -1.50 5.87 -9.76
CA THR A 13 -2.41 7.01 -9.55
C THR A 13 -3.22 7.33 -10.81
N VAL A 14 -4.28 8.10 -10.63
CA VAL A 14 -5.09 8.66 -11.74
C VAL A 14 -4.48 9.91 -12.36
N VAL A 15 -3.30 10.35 -11.92
CA VAL A 15 -2.65 11.59 -12.40
C VAL A 15 -2.28 11.44 -13.88
N PRO A 16 -2.78 12.32 -14.77
CA PRO A 16 -2.58 12.21 -16.22
C PRO A 16 -1.20 12.74 -16.63
N LEU A 17 -0.15 11.99 -16.37
CA LEU A 17 1.18 12.25 -16.91
C LEU A 17 1.30 11.65 -18.30
N GLY A 18 1.84 12.38 -19.27
CA GLY A 18 1.96 12.00 -20.67
C GLY A 18 2.47 10.57 -20.91
N ARG A 19 2.45 10.09 -22.16
CA ARG A 19 2.90 8.73 -22.52
C ARG A 19 4.42 8.63 -22.33
N THR A 20 4.84 7.98 -21.25
CA THR A 20 6.22 7.61 -21.00
C THR A 20 6.29 6.09 -20.79
N GLU A 21 7.18 5.43 -21.49
CA GLU A 21 7.41 3.98 -21.32
C GLU A 21 8.73 3.79 -20.57
N GLY A 22 8.63 3.66 -19.25
CA GLY A 22 9.75 3.33 -18.38
C GLY A 22 9.74 1.84 -18.07
N GLY A 23 10.69 1.07 -18.57
CA GLY A 23 10.78 -0.38 -18.32
C GLY A 23 11.15 -0.76 -16.87
N ARG A 24 11.54 0.22 -16.04
CA ARG A 24 12.00 0.02 -14.66
C ARG A 24 11.18 0.81 -13.63
N ALA A 25 9.88 0.98 -13.88
CA ALA A 25 8.98 1.76 -13.05
C ALA A 25 8.86 1.23 -11.60
N LEU A 26 8.95 -0.09 -11.40
CA LEU A 26 8.82 -0.73 -10.08
C LEU A 26 9.72 -0.13 -9.01
N ARG A 27 10.96 0.24 -9.36
CA ARG A 27 11.91 0.81 -8.40
C ARG A 27 11.51 2.17 -7.85
N PHE A 28 10.53 2.83 -8.50
CA PHE A 28 10.00 4.13 -8.06
C PHE A 28 8.66 4.03 -7.32
N PHE A 29 8.09 2.84 -7.16
CA PHE A 29 6.84 2.68 -6.41
C PHE A 29 6.93 3.24 -4.99
N PRO A 30 7.99 2.98 -4.20
CA PRO A 30 8.12 3.57 -2.87
C PRO A 30 8.21 5.11 -2.90
N ALA A 31 8.82 5.70 -3.96
CA ALA A 31 8.83 7.16 -4.13
C ALA A 31 7.42 7.73 -4.37
N VAL A 32 6.57 7.01 -5.13
CA VAL A 32 5.15 7.37 -5.29
C VAL A 32 4.41 7.28 -3.95
N GLY A 33 4.84 6.41 -3.05
CA GLY A 33 4.31 6.32 -1.70
C GLY A 33 4.34 7.66 -0.94
N TRP A 34 5.34 8.50 -1.18
CA TRP A 34 5.42 9.85 -0.60
C TRP A 34 4.32 10.80 -1.07
N MET A 35 3.76 10.60 -2.27
CA MET A 35 2.60 11.38 -2.73
C MET A 35 1.37 11.09 -1.86
N PHE A 36 1.14 9.83 -1.53
CA PHE A 36 0.05 9.40 -0.64
C PHE A 36 0.33 9.78 0.81
N GLY A 37 1.57 9.62 1.27
CA GLY A 37 1.99 10.07 2.59
C GLY A 37 1.84 11.58 2.77
N GLY A 38 2.23 12.37 1.76
CA GLY A 38 2.03 13.81 1.73
C GLY A 38 0.55 14.21 1.72
N LEU A 39 -0.29 13.48 0.98
CA LEU A 39 -1.75 13.66 1.01
C LEU A 39 -2.30 13.43 2.42
N TRP A 40 -1.93 12.35 3.09
CA TRP A 40 -2.40 12.02 4.42
C TRP A 40 -1.90 13.03 5.48
N LEU A 41 -0.62 13.42 5.40
CA LEU A 41 -0.06 14.46 6.29
C LEU A 41 -0.72 15.81 6.07
N GLY A 42 -1.02 16.17 4.82
CA GLY A 42 -1.74 17.41 4.49
C GLY A 42 -3.16 17.42 5.04
N ILE A 43 -3.90 16.30 4.90
CA ILE A 43 -5.25 16.15 5.48
C ILE A 43 -5.19 16.24 7.00
N ALA A 44 -4.23 15.56 7.64
CA ALA A 44 -4.04 15.59 9.08
C ALA A 44 -3.72 17.00 9.59
N TRP A 45 -2.85 17.73 8.89
CA TRP A 45 -2.52 19.11 9.23
C TRP A 45 -3.75 20.03 9.11
N LEU A 46 -4.49 19.95 7.99
CA LEU A 46 -5.70 20.73 7.78
C LEU A 46 -6.77 20.43 8.85
N ALA A 47 -6.95 19.17 9.21
CA ALA A 47 -7.89 18.78 10.24
C ALA A 47 -7.51 19.35 11.61
N ARG A 48 -6.22 19.38 11.94
CA ARG A 48 -5.72 19.99 13.18
C ARG A 48 -6.01 21.50 13.22
N GLU A 49 -5.71 22.22 12.14
CA GLU A 49 -6.01 23.66 12.04
C GLU A 49 -7.51 23.95 12.10
N ALA A 50 -8.35 23.03 11.62
CA ALA A 50 -9.81 23.15 11.64
C ALA A 50 -10.46 22.68 12.98
N GLY A 51 -9.68 22.20 13.95
CA GLY A 51 -10.22 21.66 15.21
C GLY A 51 -10.91 20.30 15.07
N LEU A 52 -10.58 19.54 14.02
CA LEU A 52 -11.13 18.20 13.71
C LEU A 52 -10.17 17.06 14.06
N ALA A 53 -9.15 17.32 14.89
CA ALA A 53 -8.12 16.33 15.19
C ALA A 53 -8.48 15.39 16.35
N GLU A 54 -9.66 15.49 16.93
CA GLU A 54 -10.08 14.71 18.10
C GLU A 54 -11.48 14.12 17.95
N GLY A 55 -11.74 13.01 18.62
CA GLY A 55 -13.05 12.36 18.71
C GLY A 55 -13.66 12.04 17.34
N THR A 56 -14.93 12.42 17.14
CA THR A 56 -15.63 12.19 15.87
C THR A 56 -15.02 12.95 14.69
N GLY A 57 -14.38 14.11 14.96
CA GLY A 57 -13.64 14.87 13.95
C GLY A 57 -12.44 14.08 13.42
N ALA A 58 -11.69 13.40 14.28
CA ALA A 58 -10.57 12.56 13.88
C ALA A 58 -11.03 11.34 13.06
N LEU A 59 -12.15 10.71 13.43
CA LEU A 59 -12.75 9.62 12.65
C LEU A 59 -13.19 10.08 11.25
N LEU A 60 -13.85 11.24 11.16
CA LEU A 60 -14.24 11.83 9.88
C LEU A 60 -13.00 12.13 9.02
N THR A 61 -11.96 12.68 9.62
CA THR A 61 -10.70 12.96 8.95
C THR A 61 -10.05 11.68 8.40
N GLY A 62 -10.03 10.61 9.20
CA GLY A 62 -9.56 9.29 8.77
C GLY A 62 -10.36 8.75 7.59
N ALA A 63 -11.69 8.88 7.63
CA ALA A 63 -12.55 8.46 6.51
C ALA A 63 -12.25 9.26 5.23
N ILE A 64 -12.10 10.58 5.34
CA ILE A 64 -11.72 11.45 4.21
C ILE A 64 -10.36 11.05 3.65
N ALA A 65 -9.37 10.78 4.51
CA ALA A 65 -8.02 10.40 4.08
C ALA A 65 -8.02 9.07 3.31
N VAL A 66 -8.76 8.06 3.80
CA VAL A 66 -8.89 6.75 3.13
C VAL A 66 -9.58 6.89 1.78
N VAL A 67 -10.69 7.64 1.71
CA VAL A 67 -11.41 7.89 0.45
C VAL A 67 -10.52 8.66 -0.54
N ALA A 68 -9.85 9.74 -0.10
CA ALA A 68 -8.98 10.55 -0.96
C ALA A 68 -7.81 9.71 -1.52
N SER A 69 -7.22 8.84 -0.71
CA SER A 69 -6.18 7.91 -1.14
C SER A 69 -6.72 6.89 -2.16
N GLY A 70 -7.91 6.34 -1.90
CA GLY A 70 -8.60 5.44 -2.83
C GLY A 70 -8.86 6.12 -4.18
N MET A 71 -9.37 7.36 -4.18
CA MET A 71 -9.62 8.12 -5.40
C MET A 71 -8.32 8.48 -6.13
N LEU A 72 -7.25 8.85 -5.42
CA LEU A 72 -5.95 9.13 -6.04
C LEU A 72 -5.38 7.90 -6.75
N SER A 73 -5.59 6.70 -6.21
CA SER A 73 -5.20 5.45 -6.85
C SER A 73 -6.21 4.91 -7.88
N GLY A 74 -7.33 5.60 -8.10
CA GLY A 74 -8.42 5.09 -8.95
C GLY A 74 -9.01 3.78 -8.42
N LEU A 75 -8.98 3.56 -7.11
CA LEU A 75 -9.44 2.38 -6.39
C LEU A 75 -8.75 1.06 -6.76
N MET A 76 -7.74 1.07 -7.67
CA MET A 76 -7.12 -0.16 -8.20
C MET A 76 -6.49 -1.05 -7.12
N HIS A 77 -6.01 -0.47 -6.01
CA HIS A 77 -5.44 -1.25 -4.92
C HIS A 77 -6.52 -1.94 -4.09
N TRP A 78 -7.67 -1.27 -3.91
CA TRP A 78 -8.84 -1.82 -3.23
C TRP A 78 -9.50 -2.92 -4.05
N ASP A 79 -9.57 -2.76 -5.37
CA ASP A 79 -10.02 -3.77 -6.32
C ASP A 79 -9.13 -5.02 -6.22
N GLY A 80 -7.81 -4.84 -6.26
CA GLY A 80 -6.87 -5.95 -6.07
C GLY A 80 -7.00 -6.65 -4.71
N LEU A 81 -7.33 -5.93 -3.63
CA LEU A 81 -7.64 -6.53 -2.33
C LEU A 81 -8.90 -7.39 -2.40
N ALA A 82 -9.97 -6.87 -3.01
CA ALA A 82 -11.24 -7.59 -3.17
C ALA A 82 -11.06 -8.86 -3.99
N ASP A 83 -10.43 -8.75 -5.16
CA ASP A 83 -10.18 -9.86 -6.06
C ASP A 83 -9.34 -10.95 -5.39
N CYS A 84 -8.28 -10.57 -4.68
CA CYS A 84 -7.46 -11.50 -3.92
C CYS A 84 -8.24 -12.20 -2.81
N ALA A 85 -9.12 -11.49 -2.10
CA ALA A 85 -9.95 -12.07 -1.05
C ALA A 85 -10.96 -13.08 -1.63
N ASP A 86 -11.63 -12.71 -2.71
CA ASP A 86 -12.56 -13.62 -3.40
C ASP A 86 -11.83 -14.84 -3.99
N GLY A 87 -10.68 -14.62 -4.63
CA GLY A 87 -9.86 -15.70 -5.17
C GLY A 87 -9.35 -16.68 -4.10
N ILE A 88 -9.04 -16.21 -2.89
CA ILE A 88 -8.68 -17.09 -1.75
C ILE A 88 -9.91 -17.86 -1.25
N GLY A 89 -11.07 -17.24 -1.21
CA GLY A 89 -12.31 -17.84 -0.75
C GLY A 89 -12.81 -19.00 -1.64
N VAL A 90 -12.40 -19.02 -2.91
CA VAL A 90 -12.80 -20.08 -3.83
C VAL A 90 -12.00 -21.37 -3.60
N ARG A 91 -12.72 -22.51 -3.59
CA ARG A 91 -12.11 -23.84 -3.60
C ARG A 91 -11.66 -24.20 -5.01
N GLY A 92 -10.46 -24.73 -5.17
CA GLY A 92 -9.91 -25.15 -6.46
C GLY A 92 -8.41 -24.91 -6.55
N ASP A 93 -7.87 -25.16 -7.74
CA ASP A 93 -6.46 -24.93 -8.09
C ASP A 93 -6.17 -23.45 -8.42
N ALA A 94 -4.91 -23.15 -8.74
CA ALA A 94 -4.49 -21.81 -9.09
C ALA A 94 -5.20 -21.26 -10.34
N ALA A 95 -5.49 -22.13 -11.33
CA ALA A 95 -6.14 -21.72 -12.58
C ALA A 95 -7.57 -21.22 -12.30
N ARG A 96 -8.34 -21.96 -11.48
CA ARG A 96 -9.69 -21.57 -11.08
C ARG A 96 -9.70 -20.26 -10.29
N ARG A 97 -8.72 -20.06 -9.39
CA ARG A 97 -8.58 -18.82 -8.61
C ARG A 97 -8.24 -17.63 -9.49
N LEU A 98 -7.35 -17.82 -10.47
CA LEU A 98 -6.97 -16.78 -11.44
C LEU A 98 -8.16 -16.40 -12.37
N GLU A 99 -9.08 -17.32 -12.61
CA GLU A 99 -10.33 -17.04 -13.34
C GLU A 99 -11.24 -16.11 -12.54
N VAL A 100 -11.34 -16.32 -11.21
CA VAL A 100 -12.12 -15.44 -10.31
C VAL A 100 -11.54 -14.01 -10.29
N LEU A 101 -10.22 -13.85 -10.28
CA LEU A 101 -9.57 -12.53 -10.38
C LEU A 101 -9.87 -11.79 -11.70
N ARG A 102 -10.40 -12.45 -12.70
CA ARG A 102 -10.84 -11.85 -13.98
C ARG A 102 -12.33 -11.53 -14.01
N SER A 103 -13.06 -11.95 -12.99
CA SER A 103 -14.49 -11.67 -12.87
C SER A 103 -14.72 -10.19 -12.64
N SER A 104 -15.73 -9.61 -13.26
CA SER A 104 -16.14 -8.22 -13.01
C SER A 104 -17.08 -8.10 -11.80
N THR A 105 -17.33 -9.18 -11.07
CA THR A 105 -18.25 -9.21 -9.91
C THR A 105 -17.47 -9.37 -8.64
N VAL A 106 -17.69 -8.49 -7.67
CA VAL A 106 -17.12 -8.59 -6.33
C VAL A 106 -17.97 -9.56 -5.51
N GLY A 107 -17.32 -10.55 -4.89
CA GLY A 107 -17.97 -11.53 -4.03
C GLY A 107 -18.02 -11.09 -2.56
N ALA A 108 -18.60 -11.93 -1.71
CA ALA A 108 -18.77 -11.65 -0.29
C ALA A 108 -17.43 -11.51 0.46
N PHE A 109 -16.42 -12.29 0.09
CA PHE A 109 -15.08 -12.17 0.70
C PHE A 109 -14.41 -10.86 0.34
N GLY A 110 -14.54 -10.40 -0.93
CA GLY A 110 -14.01 -9.13 -1.39
C GLY A 110 -14.64 -7.95 -0.65
N VAL A 111 -15.99 -7.91 -0.58
CA VAL A 111 -16.71 -6.87 0.17
C VAL A 111 -16.30 -6.87 1.64
N THR A 112 -16.23 -8.04 2.28
CA THR A 112 -15.84 -8.16 3.69
C THR A 112 -14.42 -7.65 3.92
N ALA A 113 -13.47 -7.99 3.03
CA ALA A 113 -12.08 -7.53 3.11
C ALA A 113 -11.99 -6.00 2.99
N ILE A 114 -12.69 -5.40 2.02
CA ILE A 114 -12.73 -3.94 1.86
C ILE A 114 -13.26 -3.28 3.14
N VAL A 115 -14.40 -3.73 3.66
CA VAL A 115 -15.03 -3.12 4.84
C VAL A 115 -14.12 -3.20 6.07
N PHE A 116 -13.55 -4.37 6.36
CA PHE A 116 -12.69 -4.54 7.53
C PHE A 116 -11.40 -3.72 7.42
N VAL A 117 -10.77 -3.73 6.26
CA VAL A 117 -9.54 -2.98 6.04
C VAL A 117 -9.80 -1.48 6.07
N ALA A 118 -10.88 -0.99 5.48
CA ALA A 118 -11.26 0.41 5.53
C ALA A 118 -11.53 0.88 6.96
N LEU A 119 -12.27 0.10 7.74
CA LEU A 119 -12.53 0.41 9.16
C LEU A 119 -11.22 0.47 9.97
N LEU A 120 -10.32 -0.50 9.78
CA LEU A 120 -9.02 -0.50 10.45
C LEU A 120 -8.18 0.72 10.08
N GLN A 121 -8.15 1.11 8.79
CA GLN A 121 -7.41 2.29 8.35
C GLN A 121 -8.00 3.58 8.93
N VAL A 122 -9.34 3.75 8.93
CA VAL A 122 -10.01 4.92 9.49
C VAL A 122 -9.71 5.06 10.98
N VAL A 123 -9.86 3.97 11.74
CA VAL A 123 -9.62 3.98 13.20
C VAL A 123 -8.12 4.20 13.50
N ALA A 124 -7.21 3.52 12.80
CA ALA A 124 -5.79 3.72 13.02
C ALA A 124 -5.33 5.13 12.66
N PHE A 125 -5.87 5.71 11.57
CA PHE A 125 -5.60 7.09 11.20
C PHE A 125 -6.06 8.07 12.30
N SER A 126 -7.28 7.90 12.85
CA SER A 126 -7.78 8.78 13.91
C SER A 126 -6.92 8.71 15.16
N VAL A 127 -6.51 7.53 15.60
CA VAL A 127 -5.61 7.36 16.75
C VAL A 127 -4.25 8.04 16.51
N ILE A 128 -3.69 7.91 15.30
CA ILE A 128 -2.41 8.57 14.92
C ILE A 128 -2.58 10.09 14.91
N LEU A 129 -3.72 10.60 14.43
CA LEU A 129 -4.01 12.02 14.38
C LEU A 129 -4.10 12.61 15.80
N GLU A 130 -4.82 11.96 16.70
CA GLU A 130 -4.98 12.36 18.11
C GLU A 130 -3.68 12.30 18.89
N SER A 131 -2.89 11.24 18.70
CA SER A 131 -1.60 11.05 19.40
C SER A 131 -0.48 11.95 18.89
N GLY A 132 -0.64 12.55 17.71
CA GLY A 132 0.41 13.37 17.08
C GLY A 132 1.57 12.56 16.48
N VAL A 133 1.47 11.24 16.42
CA VAL A 133 2.53 10.34 15.90
C VAL A 133 2.46 10.25 14.37
N TRP A 134 2.51 11.37 13.70
CA TRP A 134 2.20 11.52 12.27
C TRP A 134 3.16 10.82 11.31
N TRP A 135 4.35 10.39 11.76
CA TRP A 135 5.25 9.62 10.92
C TRP A 135 4.61 8.34 10.35
N GLY A 136 3.64 7.74 11.09
CA GLY A 136 2.90 6.58 10.63
C GLY A 136 2.12 6.84 9.35
N LEU A 137 1.60 8.07 9.17
CA LEU A 137 0.86 8.50 7.98
C LEU A 137 1.76 8.58 6.74
N ALA A 138 3.04 8.95 6.93
CA ALA A 138 4.02 8.94 5.84
C ALA A 138 4.55 7.52 5.57
N ALA A 139 4.85 6.76 6.63
CA ALA A 139 5.49 5.45 6.54
C ALA A 139 4.59 4.41 5.86
N ALA A 140 3.30 4.37 6.19
CA ALA A 140 2.39 3.35 5.69
C ALA A 140 2.32 3.30 4.15
N PRO A 141 2.06 4.41 3.42
CA PRO A 141 2.02 4.40 1.98
C PRO A 141 3.37 4.08 1.32
N VAL A 142 4.48 4.54 1.88
CA VAL A 142 5.83 4.27 1.36
C VAL A 142 6.15 2.77 1.49
N LEU A 143 5.91 2.19 2.67
CA LEU A 143 6.19 0.79 2.95
C LEU A 143 5.24 -0.15 2.20
N GLY A 144 3.97 0.22 2.01
CA GLY A 144 3.04 -0.51 1.16
C GLY A 144 3.56 -0.68 -0.27
N ARG A 145 4.05 0.40 -0.87
CA ARG A 145 4.62 0.36 -2.22
C ARG A 145 5.98 -0.33 -2.27
N ALA A 146 6.79 -0.23 -1.23
CA ALA A 146 8.01 -1.03 -1.10
C ALA A 146 7.68 -2.53 -1.10
N GLY A 147 6.61 -2.95 -0.41
CA GLY A 147 6.11 -4.31 -0.42
C GLY A 147 5.73 -4.81 -1.82
N ALA A 148 5.00 -4.00 -2.58
CA ALA A 148 4.67 -4.34 -3.96
C ALA A 148 5.92 -4.44 -4.84
N THR A 149 6.90 -3.54 -4.67
CA THR A 149 8.18 -3.61 -5.37
C THR A 149 8.92 -4.90 -5.08
N LEU A 150 9.04 -5.28 -3.80
CA LEU A 150 9.70 -6.53 -3.40
C LEU A 150 8.93 -7.76 -3.90
N ALA A 151 7.59 -7.72 -3.84
CA ALA A 151 6.77 -8.81 -4.36
C ALA A 151 6.99 -9.04 -5.85
N ALA A 152 6.99 -7.97 -6.64
CA ALA A 152 7.18 -8.04 -8.10
C ALA A 152 8.62 -8.31 -8.50
N GLY A 153 9.59 -7.79 -7.74
CA GLY A 153 11.02 -7.93 -8.05
C GLY A 153 11.65 -9.27 -7.65
N LEU A 154 11.03 -9.98 -6.69
CA LEU A 154 11.59 -11.22 -6.11
C LEU A 154 10.80 -12.49 -6.48
N ARG A 155 9.64 -12.37 -7.10
CA ARG A 155 8.73 -13.49 -7.39
C ARG A 155 8.31 -13.53 -8.84
N GLU A 156 8.07 -14.73 -9.33
CA GLU A 156 7.63 -14.94 -10.71
C GLU A 156 6.19 -14.46 -10.92
N PRO A 157 5.84 -13.93 -12.09
CA PRO A 157 4.46 -13.58 -12.42
C PRO A 157 3.59 -14.84 -12.57
N ALA A 158 2.35 -14.79 -12.10
CA ALA A 158 1.39 -15.88 -12.23
C ALA A 158 0.93 -16.14 -13.68
N ARG A 159 1.08 -15.14 -14.54
CA ARG A 159 0.65 -15.15 -15.94
C ARG A 159 1.72 -14.48 -16.80
N ARG A 160 1.76 -14.84 -18.10
CA ARG A 160 2.65 -14.20 -19.09
C ARG A 160 2.07 -12.91 -19.68
N ASP A 161 0.84 -12.58 -19.37
CA ASP A 161 0.08 -11.43 -19.83
C ASP A 161 -0.33 -10.53 -18.65
N GLY A 162 -0.68 -9.26 -18.96
CA GLY A 162 -1.14 -8.28 -17.98
C GLY A 162 -0.04 -7.43 -17.34
N LEU A 163 -0.48 -6.51 -16.46
CA LEU A 163 0.43 -5.56 -15.78
C LEU A 163 1.45 -6.26 -14.91
N GLY A 164 1.07 -7.32 -14.19
CA GLY A 164 1.97 -8.12 -13.38
C GLY A 164 3.14 -8.66 -14.20
N ALA A 165 2.87 -9.30 -15.36
CA ALA A 165 3.90 -9.86 -16.22
C ALA A 165 4.78 -8.79 -16.87
N ARG A 166 4.20 -7.66 -17.27
CA ARG A 166 4.93 -6.57 -17.94
C ARG A 166 5.94 -5.89 -17.01
N TYR A 167 5.66 -5.84 -15.71
CA TYR A 167 6.48 -5.14 -14.73
C TYR A 167 7.17 -6.07 -13.71
N SER A 168 6.76 -7.32 -13.56
CA SER A 168 7.48 -8.33 -12.76
C SER A 168 8.75 -8.78 -13.46
N VAL A 169 9.70 -7.88 -13.57
CA VAL A 169 11.04 -8.18 -14.04
C VAL A 169 11.88 -8.49 -12.80
N ARG A 170 12.57 -9.64 -12.79
CA ARG A 170 13.48 -10.00 -11.70
C ARG A 170 14.48 -8.86 -11.49
N MET A 171 14.35 -8.16 -10.37
CA MET A 171 15.19 -7.01 -10.06
C MET A 171 16.58 -7.48 -9.63
N SER A 172 17.61 -6.80 -10.13
CA SER A 172 18.98 -6.95 -9.64
C SER A 172 19.10 -6.36 -8.21
N VAL A 173 20.13 -6.75 -7.48
CA VAL A 173 20.41 -6.22 -6.14
C VAL A 173 20.50 -4.68 -6.17
N SER A 174 21.17 -4.12 -7.19
CA SER A 174 21.28 -2.66 -7.33
C SER A 174 19.92 -1.97 -7.55
N GLU A 175 18.99 -2.59 -8.26
CA GLU A 175 17.64 -2.04 -8.45
C GLU A 175 16.82 -2.10 -7.16
N ILE A 176 16.96 -3.16 -6.36
CA ILE A 176 16.36 -3.27 -5.03
C ILE A 176 16.93 -2.18 -4.11
N LEU A 177 18.24 -1.97 -4.10
CA LEU A 177 18.85 -0.88 -3.33
C LEU A 177 18.33 0.49 -3.74
N VAL A 178 18.22 0.78 -5.04
CA VAL A 178 17.62 2.04 -5.52
C VAL A 178 16.17 2.16 -5.08
N ALA A 179 15.40 1.08 -5.12
CA ALA A 179 14.00 1.08 -4.67
C ALA A 179 13.85 1.31 -3.16
N THR A 180 14.87 1.02 -2.35
CA THR A 180 14.84 1.28 -0.90
C THR A 180 15.24 2.71 -0.52
N LEU A 181 15.90 3.47 -1.40
CA LEU A 181 16.30 4.85 -1.11
C LEU A 181 15.13 5.75 -0.63
N PRO A 182 13.92 5.68 -1.20
CA PRO A 182 12.79 6.47 -0.72
C PRO A 182 12.31 6.08 0.69
N VAL A 183 12.75 4.96 1.24
CA VAL A 183 12.43 4.55 2.63
C VAL A 183 13.37 5.23 3.64
N LEU A 184 14.59 5.62 3.22
CA LEU A 184 15.61 6.18 4.11
C LEU A 184 15.16 7.47 4.86
N PRO A 185 14.40 8.41 4.26
CA PRO A 185 13.92 9.58 5.00
C PRO A 185 13.05 9.23 6.21
N LEU A 186 12.36 8.07 6.20
CA LEU A 186 11.60 7.60 7.36
C LEU A 186 12.51 7.30 8.55
N LEU A 187 13.74 6.82 8.31
CA LEU A 187 14.72 6.53 9.36
C LEU A 187 15.32 7.81 9.97
N GLY A 188 15.32 8.91 9.22
CA GLY A 188 15.78 10.24 9.67
C GLY A 188 14.72 11.05 10.41
N TRP A 189 13.45 10.63 10.33
CA TRP A 189 12.37 11.25 11.08
C TRP A 189 12.62 11.04 12.58
N ARG A 190 12.72 12.13 13.34
CA ARG A 190 13.02 12.09 14.77
C ARG A 190 11.75 12.28 15.60
N PRO A 191 10.94 11.25 15.83
CA PRO A 191 9.93 11.28 16.88
C PRO A 191 10.63 11.19 18.25
N GLU A 192 9.97 11.62 19.28
CA GLU A 192 10.45 11.52 20.66
C GLU A 192 10.72 10.06 21.09
N SER A 193 10.17 9.08 20.36
CA SER A 193 10.52 7.65 20.50
C SER A 193 11.09 7.07 19.20
N HIS A 194 12.41 7.06 19.04
CA HIS A 194 13.10 6.37 17.94
C HIS A 194 12.75 4.88 17.86
N THR A 195 12.47 4.25 18.99
CA THR A 195 12.12 2.82 19.09
C THR A 195 10.85 2.50 18.33
N ALA A 196 9.80 3.33 18.49
CA ALA A 196 8.51 3.11 17.83
C ALA A 196 8.62 3.15 16.30
N LEU A 197 9.31 4.16 15.77
CA LEU A 197 9.52 4.28 14.32
C LEU A 197 10.36 3.11 13.78
N THR A 198 11.43 2.74 14.48
CA THR A 198 12.29 1.63 14.08
C THR A 198 11.51 0.31 14.05
N VAL A 199 10.74 0.03 15.10
CA VAL A 199 9.90 -1.18 15.18
C VAL A 199 8.84 -1.20 14.08
N ALA A 200 8.13 -0.10 13.86
CA ALA A 200 7.11 -0.05 12.82
C ALA A 200 7.69 -0.12 11.41
N THR A 201 8.86 0.48 11.16
CA THR A 201 9.55 0.37 9.87
C THR A 201 10.04 -1.06 9.64
N ALA A 202 10.64 -1.69 10.66
CA ALA A 202 11.07 -3.09 10.58
C ALA A 202 9.88 -4.03 10.37
N LEU A 203 8.79 -3.83 11.10
CA LEU A 203 7.56 -4.58 10.93
C LEU A 203 6.98 -4.36 9.52
N GLY A 204 6.92 -3.12 9.03
CA GLY A 204 6.46 -2.80 7.68
C GLY A 204 7.27 -3.50 6.60
N LEU A 205 8.60 -3.51 6.71
CA LEU A 205 9.48 -4.24 5.79
C LEU A 205 9.27 -5.76 5.86
N LEU A 206 9.11 -6.31 7.07
CA LEU A 206 8.78 -7.71 7.26
C LEU A 206 7.43 -8.06 6.61
N LEU A 207 6.41 -7.27 6.87
CA LEU A 207 5.07 -7.46 6.30
C LEU A 207 5.07 -7.31 4.79
N ALA A 208 5.82 -6.34 4.25
CA ALA A 208 6.03 -6.18 2.82
C ALA A 208 6.59 -7.46 2.16
N PHE A 209 7.39 -8.21 2.87
CA PHE A 209 7.92 -9.50 2.41
C PHE A 209 6.94 -10.67 2.63
N VAL A 210 6.24 -10.70 3.75
CA VAL A 210 5.38 -11.82 4.17
C VAL A 210 4.00 -11.77 3.51
N VAL A 211 3.37 -10.58 3.44
CA VAL A 211 1.98 -10.40 2.97
C VAL A 211 1.71 -11.00 1.58
N PRO A 212 2.58 -10.85 0.56
CA PRO A 212 2.31 -11.45 -0.74
C PRO A 212 2.45 -12.98 -0.77
N GLY A 213 3.09 -13.59 0.24
CA GLY A 213 3.39 -15.02 0.26
C GLY A 213 2.16 -15.93 0.11
N PRO A 214 1.10 -15.78 0.92
CA PRO A 214 -0.13 -16.56 0.80
C PRO A 214 -0.79 -16.43 -0.58
N PHE A 215 -0.84 -15.24 -1.13
CA PHE A 215 -1.41 -14.98 -2.46
C PHE A 215 -0.60 -15.67 -3.56
N VAL A 216 0.72 -15.47 -3.55
CA VAL A 216 1.62 -16.09 -4.54
C VAL A 216 1.50 -17.62 -4.53
N ARG A 217 1.41 -18.25 -3.34
CA ARG A 217 1.20 -19.69 -3.23
C ARG A 217 -0.14 -20.14 -3.80
N ARG A 218 -1.20 -19.36 -3.60
CA ARG A 218 -2.56 -19.69 -4.02
C ARG A 218 -2.80 -19.44 -5.50
N PHE A 219 -2.18 -18.41 -6.07
CA PHE A 219 -2.36 -17.99 -7.47
C PHE A 219 -1.23 -18.48 -8.39
N GLY A 220 -0.20 -19.12 -7.87
CA GLY A 220 0.93 -19.61 -8.65
C GLY A 220 1.93 -18.52 -9.06
N GLY A 221 1.84 -17.31 -8.51
CA GLY A 221 2.73 -16.19 -8.81
C GLY A 221 2.12 -14.83 -8.47
N VAL A 222 2.77 -13.76 -8.93
CA VAL A 222 2.34 -12.37 -8.72
C VAL A 222 1.40 -11.92 -9.85
N THR A 223 0.29 -11.25 -9.51
CA THR A 223 -0.59 -10.50 -10.42
C THR A 223 -0.63 -9.02 -10.02
N GLY A 224 -1.24 -8.17 -10.84
CA GLY A 224 -1.52 -6.78 -10.46
C GLY A 224 -2.34 -6.69 -9.18
N ASP A 225 -3.31 -7.58 -9.03
CA ASP A 225 -4.22 -7.64 -7.88
C ASP A 225 -3.45 -8.02 -6.60
N VAL A 226 -2.50 -8.96 -6.69
CA VAL A 226 -1.59 -9.32 -5.59
C VAL A 226 -0.74 -8.11 -5.18
N LEU A 227 -0.28 -7.30 -6.14
CA LEU A 227 0.47 -6.07 -5.82
C LEU A 227 -0.44 -5.05 -5.13
N GLY A 228 -1.66 -4.83 -5.63
CA GLY A 228 -2.64 -3.95 -5.02
C GLY A 228 -3.01 -4.38 -3.60
N ALA A 229 -3.34 -5.67 -3.41
CA ALA A 229 -3.60 -6.24 -2.09
C ALA A 229 -2.41 -6.09 -1.13
N THR A 230 -1.18 -6.31 -1.63
CA THR A 230 0.05 -6.12 -0.83
C THR A 230 0.20 -4.69 -0.36
N ILE A 231 -0.06 -3.70 -1.23
CA ILE A 231 -0.02 -2.28 -0.86
C ILE A 231 -0.98 -2.01 0.28
N ILE A 232 -2.27 -2.29 0.10
CA ILE A 232 -3.31 -1.97 1.08
C ILE A 232 -3.10 -2.69 2.42
N LEU A 233 -2.77 -3.98 2.39
CA LEU A 233 -2.57 -4.74 3.62
C LEU A 233 -1.33 -4.30 4.38
N THR A 234 -0.24 -3.98 3.69
CA THR A 234 0.98 -3.45 4.33
C THR A 234 0.73 -2.06 4.89
N GLU A 235 0.06 -1.16 4.14
CA GLU A 235 -0.36 0.16 4.65
C GLU A 235 -1.18 0.03 5.93
N THR A 236 -2.20 -0.82 5.91
CA THR A 236 -3.08 -1.03 7.07
C THR A 236 -2.30 -1.53 8.28
N ALA A 237 -1.44 -2.52 8.08
CA ALA A 237 -0.64 -3.09 9.16
C ALA A 237 0.35 -2.08 9.76
N VAL A 238 0.96 -1.23 8.93
CA VAL A 238 1.86 -0.15 9.39
C VAL A 238 1.07 0.93 10.14
N LEU A 239 -0.11 1.32 9.63
CA LEU A 239 -0.99 2.27 10.33
C LEU A 239 -1.41 1.73 11.71
N VAL A 240 -1.87 0.48 11.77
CA VAL A 240 -2.28 -0.14 13.04
C VAL A 240 -1.10 -0.23 14.00
N ALA A 241 0.08 -0.65 13.53
CA ALA A 241 1.28 -0.68 14.35
C ALA A 241 1.66 0.71 14.88
N ALA A 242 1.60 1.74 14.04
CA ALA A 242 1.87 3.12 14.44
C ALA A 242 0.85 3.63 15.46
N ALA A 243 -0.43 3.31 15.27
CA ALA A 243 -1.50 3.66 16.21
C ALA A 243 -1.31 3.00 17.58
N VAL A 244 -0.95 1.70 17.60
CA VAL A 244 -0.72 0.94 18.86
C VAL A 244 0.51 1.45 19.61
N VAL A 245 1.60 1.76 18.90
CA VAL A 245 2.86 2.18 19.53
C VAL A 245 2.81 3.66 19.92
N GLY A 246 2.08 4.48 19.20
CA GLY A 246 1.99 5.93 19.41
C GLY A 246 0.73 6.38 20.16
N GLY A 247 -0.24 5.48 20.35
CA GLY A 247 -1.46 5.79 21.10
C GLY A 247 -1.19 6.03 22.58
N PRO A 248 -2.10 6.70 23.28
CA PRO A 248 -2.02 6.79 24.73
C PRO A 248 -2.19 5.38 25.30
N LEU A 249 -1.15 4.87 25.99
CA LEU A 249 -1.23 3.70 26.85
C LEU A 249 -1.95 4.05 28.13
#